data_7aeb3a152434e6b1fbd4fe0f0893e610
#
_entry.id   7aeb3a152434e6b1fbd4fe0f0893e610
#
_cell.length_a   1.000
_cell.length_b   1.000
_cell.length_c   1.000
_cell.angle_alpha   90.00
_cell.angle_beta   90.00
_cell.angle_gamma   90.00
#
_symmetry.space_group_name_H-M   'P 1'
#
loop_
_entity.id
_entity.type
_entity.pdbx_description
1 polymer ?
#
loop_
_entity_poly.entity_id
_entity_poly.type
_entity_poly.pdbx_seq_one_letter_code
_entity_poly.pdbx_strand_id
1 'polypeptide(L)'
;MSILSSTNSGKHTDLTEEFLLSSGWVINVDFGSSKIYRYTHKVLQTDTPLFLTFSENSKYYLYKGKYKNINIDFHITTIGELQELISYYFNELKDPEEAFCKIKNNKNVEISFDYEAKDWLPYTTVYSTLYKD
;
A
#
# COMPACT_ATOMS: atom_id res chain seq x y z
N MET A 1 19.03 27.53 1.01
CA MET A 1 19.23 26.65 2.17
C MET A 1 17.92 26.07 2.66
N SER A 2 16.98 26.89 2.99
CA SER A 2 15.71 26.41 3.51
C SER A 2 14.97 25.53 2.50
N ILE A 3 15.09 25.82 1.22
CA ILE A 3 14.41 25.04 0.19
C ILE A 3 14.91 23.60 0.21
N LEU A 4 16.21 23.43 0.25
CA LEU A 4 16.77 22.09 0.27
C LEU A 4 16.41 21.37 1.55
N SER A 5 16.47 22.07 2.66
CA SER A 5 16.07 21.49 3.94
C SER A 5 14.61 21.09 3.92
N SER A 6 13.75 21.93 3.35
CA SER A 6 12.32 21.63 3.27
C SER A 6 12.08 20.37 2.45
N THR A 7 12.78 20.21 1.33
CA THR A 7 12.63 19.07 0.48
C THR A 7 13.01 17.78 1.22
N ASN A 8 14.14 17.81 1.91
CA ASN A 8 14.57 16.65 2.67
C ASN A 8 13.66 16.37 3.85
N SER A 9 13.24 17.44 4.53
CA SER A 9 12.33 17.30 5.65
C SER A 9 10.99 16.71 5.21
N GLY A 10 10.55 17.06 4.01
CA GLY A 10 9.29 16.56 3.51
C GLY A 10 9.21 15.06 3.48
N LYS A 11 10.31 14.39 3.14
CA LYS A 11 10.32 12.94 3.08
C LYS A 11 10.11 12.29 4.44
N HIS A 12 10.56 12.95 5.49
CA HIS A 12 10.45 12.42 6.86
C HIS A 12 9.31 13.04 7.63
N THR A 13 8.55 13.93 6.99
CA THR A 13 7.40 14.56 7.62
C THR A 13 6.28 13.55 7.73
N ASP A 14 5.59 13.58 8.85
CA ASP A 14 4.45 12.68 9.07
C ASP A 14 3.37 12.93 8.02
N LEU A 15 2.78 11.83 7.58
CA LEU A 15 1.67 11.89 6.65
C LEU A 15 0.42 12.32 7.42
N THR A 16 -0.30 13.28 6.86
CA THR A 16 -1.52 13.80 7.46
C THR A 16 -2.65 13.77 6.45
N GLU A 17 -3.88 13.87 6.98
CA GLU A 17 -5.05 13.95 6.11
C GLU A 17 -4.97 15.19 5.21
N GLU A 18 -4.50 16.30 5.76
CA GLU A 18 -4.36 17.52 4.97
C GLU A 18 -3.48 17.31 3.75
N PHE A 19 -2.38 16.61 3.94
CA PHE A 19 -1.48 16.31 2.83
C PHE A 19 -2.17 15.43 1.81
N LEU A 20 -2.86 14.40 2.27
CA LEU A 20 -3.58 13.49 1.36
C LEU A 20 -4.58 14.27 0.52
N LEU A 21 -5.41 15.08 1.15
CA LEU A 21 -6.44 15.81 0.43
C LEU A 21 -5.86 16.81 -0.56
N SER A 22 -4.68 17.35 -0.27
CA SER A 22 -4.04 18.28 -1.19
C SER A 22 -3.28 17.56 -2.31
N SER A 23 -3.10 16.26 -2.21
CA SER A 23 -2.25 15.48 -3.13
C SER A 23 -3.01 14.54 -4.04
N GLY A 24 -4.32 14.74 -4.16
CA GLY A 24 -5.10 13.92 -5.08
C GLY A 24 -5.83 12.76 -4.44
N TRP A 25 -5.91 12.75 -3.12
CA TRP A 25 -6.70 11.76 -2.39
C TRP A 25 -8.01 12.36 -1.93
N VAL A 26 -9.03 11.53 -1.84
CA VAL A 26 -10.33 11.95 -1.30
C VAL A 26 -10.73 10.98 -0.20
N ILE A 27 -11.57 11.44 0.71
CA ILE A 27 -12.13 10.57 1.72
C ILE A 27 -13.23 9.77 1.05
N ASN A 28 -13.01 8.47 0.92
CA ASN A 28 -13.95 7.58 0.27
C ASN A 28 -15.05 7.15 1.25
N VAL A 29 -14.66 6.80 2.46
CA VAL A 29 -15.60 6.42 3.51
C VAL A 29 -15.08 6.98 4.82
N ASP A 30 -16.00 7.55 5.62
CA ASP A 30 -15.67 8.12 6.91
C ASP A 30 -16.55 7.47 7.97
N PHE A 31 -15.92 6.65 8.82
CA PHE A 31 -16.61 5.98 9.92
C PHE A 31 -16.43 6.71 11.24
N GLY A 32 -15.83 7.90 11.23
CA GLY A 32 -15.50 8.61 12.45
C GLY A 32 -14.14 8.22 12.97
N SER A 33 -14.07 7.06 13.61
CA SER A 33 -12.81 6.57 14.17
C SER A 33 -11.90 5.97 13.14
N SER A 34 -12.40 5.67 11.95
CA SER A 34 -11.58 5.15 10.86
C SER A 34 -12.04 5.74 9.54
N LYS A 35 -11.14 5.84 8.60
CA LYS A 35 -11.42 6.42 7.29
C LYS A 35 -10.73 5.63 6.20
N ILE A 36 -11.33 5.63 5.03
CA ILE A 36 -10.74 5.04 3.84
C ILE A 36 -10.55 6.15 2.82
N TYR A 37 -9.32 6.29 2.35
CA TYR A 37 -8.96 7.32 1.37
C TYR A 37 -8.74 6.67 0.02
N ARG A 38 -9.13 7.35 -1.04
CA ARG A 38 -8.98 6.87 -2.39
C ARG A 38 -8.15 7.85 -3.21
N TYR A 39 -7.22 7.31 -3.98
CA TYR A 39 -6.38 8.12 -4.86
C TYR A 39 -7.14 8.44 -6.14
N THR A 40 -7.16 9.71 -6.53
CA THR A 40 -7.97 10.18 -7.67
C THR A 40 -7.14 10.59 -8.86
N HIS A 41 -5.92 10.09 -9.00
CA HIS A 41 -5.05 10.50 -10.10
C HIS A 41 -5.70 10.17 -11.45
N LYS A 42 -5.86 11.18 -12.28
CA LYS A 42 -6.63 11.05 -13.51
C LYS A 42 -5.99 10.13 -14.55
N VAL A 43 -4.68 9.98 -14.50
CA VAL A 43 -3.98 9.13 -15.47
C VAL A 43 -4.21 7.66 -15.18
N LEU A 44 -4.65 7.34 -13.97
CA LEU A 44 -4.87 5.97 -13.57
C LEU A 44 -6.30 5.56 -13.83
N GLN A 45 -6.59 5.20 -15.05
CA GLN A 45 -7.89 4.66 -15.39
C GLN A 45 -7.80 3.15 -15.24
N THR A 46 -7.79 2.69 -14.01
CA THR A 46 -7.71 1.26 -13.74
C THR A 46 -8.96 0.83 -12.98
N ASP A 47 -9.29 -0.43 -13.12
CA ASP A 47 -10.39 -1.02 -12.39
C ASP A 47 -10.01 -1.29 -10.93
N THR A 48 -8.75 -1.08 -10.60
CA THR A 48 -8.25 -1.34 -9.25
C THR A 48 -7.75 -0.04 -8.65
N PRO A 49 -8.63 0.71 -7.98
CA PRO A 49 -8.21 1.97 -7.38
C PRO A 49 -7.28 1.74 -6.19
N LEU A 50 -6.50 2.77 -5.90
CA LEU A 50 -5.56 2.73 -4.79
C LEU A 50 -6.25 3.31 -3.55
N PHE A 51 -6.25 2.53 -2.46
CA PHE A 51 -6.89 2.93 -1.22
C PHE A 51 -5.92 2.90 -0.06
N LEU A 52 -6.14 3.80 0.90
CA LEU A 52 -5.46 3.77 2.19
C LEU A 52 -6.52 3.75 3.27
N THR A 53 -6.26 2.99 4.34
CA THR A 53 -7.13 2.99 5.50
C THR A 53 -6.38 3.55 6.69
N PHE A 54 -7.10 4.26 7.56
CA PHE A 54 -6.51 4.83 8.76
C PHE A 54 -7.51 4.67 9.90
N SER A 55 -7.00 4.26 11.07
CA SER A 55 -7.80 4.14 12.27
C SER A 55 -7.17 4.98 13.36
N GLU A 56 -7.98 5.58 14.23
CA GLU A 56 -7.46 6.36 15.35
C GLU A 56 -6.54 5.54 16.24
N ASN A 57 -6.74 4.24 16.28
CA ASN A 57 -5.95 3.36 17.12
C ASN A 57 -4.63 2.96 16.48
N SER A 58 -4.47 3.19 15.21
CA SER A 58 -3.23 2.88 14.52
C SER A 58 -2.41 4.16 14.38
N LYS A 59 -1.10 3.98 14.20
CA LYS A 59 -0.20 5.13 14.04
C LYS A 59 0.29 5.22 12.61
N TYR A 60 -0.41 4.56 11.70
CA TYR A 60 0.02 4.51 10.31
C TYR A 60 -1.21 4.40 9.42
N TYR A 61 -1.01 4.78 8.16
CA TYR A 61 -1.96 4.53 7.11
C TYR A 61 -1.60 3.18 6.49
N LEU A 62 -2.60 2.41 6.14
CA LEU A 62 -2.37 1.05 5.67
C LEU A 62 -2.83 0.88 4.23
N TYR A 63 -1.92 0.40 3.39
CA TYR A 63 -2.24 -0.05 2.05
C TYR A 63 -2.26 -1.58 2.06
N LYS A 64 -3.34 -2.15 1.58
CA LYS A 64 -3.45 -3.60 1.43
C LYS A 64 -3.49 -3.93 -0.05
N GLY A 65 -2.49 -4.69 -0.47
CA GLY A 65 -2.40 -5.15 -1.85
C GLY A 65 -2.26 -6.64 -1.90
N LYS A 66 -2.16 -7.16 -3.11
CA LYS A 66 -2.02 -8.58 -3.30
C LYS A 66 -1.24 -8.86 -4.58
N TYR A 67 -0.31 -9.79 -4.51
CA TYR A 67 0.40 -10.29 -5.67
C TYR A 67 0.21 -11.79 -5.69
N LYS A 68 -0.56 -12.29 -6.67
CA LYS A 68 -0.97 -13.68 -6.70
C LYS A 68 -1.66 -14.03 -5.39
N ASN A 69 -1.15 -14.97 -4.63
CA ASN A 69 -1.73 -15.37 -3.35
C ASN A 69 -0.98 -14.81 -2.16
N ILE A 70 -0.18 -13.78 -2.40
CA ILE A 70 0.62 -13.15 -1.35
C ILE A 70 -0.01 -11.82 -0.99
N ASN A 71 -0.32 -11.65 0.29
CA ASN A 71 -0.87 -10.40 0.80
C ASN A 71 0.26 -9.44 1.11
N ILE A 72 0.08 -8.19 0.74
CA ILE A 72 1.05 -7.12 0.96
C ILE A 72 0.40 -6.06 1.83
N ASP A 73 0.93 -5.85 3.01
CA ASP A 73 0.48 -4.79 3.92
C ASP A 73 1.59 -3.76 4.02
N PHE A 74 1.35 -2.56 3.50
CA PHE A 74 2.33 -1.49 3.50
C PHE A 74 1.91 -0.46 4.55
N HIS A 75 2.74 -0.30 5.57
CA HIS A 75 2.50 0.63 6.67
C HIS A 75 3.15 1.96 6.36
N ILE A 76 2.35 3.01 6.28
CA ILE A 76 2.81 4.33 5.83
C ILE A 76 2.61 5.35 6.93
N THR A 77 3.70 5.96 7.35
CA THR A 77 3.65 7.00 8.38
C THR A 77 4.17 8.34 7.89
N THR A 78 4.97 8.35 6.82
CA THR A 78 5.58 9.59 6.34
C THR A 78 5.21 9.85 4.89
N ILE A 79 5.41 11.10 4.48
CA ILE A 79 5.16 11.49 3.10
C ILE A 79 6.07 10.72 2.14
N GLY A 80 7.32 10.48 2.56
CA GLY A 80 8.23 9.71 1.72
C GLY A 80 7.75 8.30 1.48
N GLU A 81 7.19 7.67 2.50
CA GLU A 81 6.65 6.33 2.36
C GLU A 81 5.43 6.31 1.45
N LEU A 82 4.61 7.35 1.52
CA LEU A 82 3.49 7.48 0.59
C LEU A 82 3.98 7.59 -0.85
N GLN A 83 5.04 8.36 -1.06
CA GLN A 83 5.61 8.50 -2.40
C GLN A 83 6.16 7.17 -2.91
N GLU A 84 6.74 6.38 -2.02
CA GLU A 84 7.19 5.04 -2.39
C GLU A 84 6.03 4.15 -2.79
N LEU A 85 4.93 4.21 -2.04
CA LEU A 85 3.75 3.43 -2.39
C LEU A 85 3.22 3.82 -3.76
N ILE A 86 3.14 5.11 -4.04
CA ILE A 86 2.64 5.58 -5.33
C ILE A 86 3.54 5.11 -6.45
N SER A 87 4.85 5.19 -6.25
CA SER A 87 5.81 4.70 -7.23
C SER A 87 5.65 3.21 -7.48
N TYR A 88 5.48 2.44 -6.40
CA TYR A 88 5.24 1.00 -6.49
C TYR A 88 3.96 0.73 -7.27
N TYR A 89 2.91 1.46 -6.98
CA TYR A 89 1.63 1.25 -7.64
C TYR A 89 1.72 1.47 -9.14
N PHE A 90 2.38 2.55 -9.57
CA PHE A 90 2.59 2.80 -10.99
C PHE A 90 3.42 1.71 -11.64
N ASN A 91 4.44 1.23 -10.94
CA ASN A 91 5.29 0.16 -11.45
C ASN A 91 4.50 -1.14 -11.57
N GLU A 92 3.61 -1.40 -10.62
CA GLU A 92 2.78 -2.59 -10.62
C GLU A 92 1.88 -2.66 -11.85
N LEU A 93 1.39 -1.52 -12.30
CA LEU A 93 0.54 -1.47 -13.49
C LEU A 93 1.28 -1.87 -14.75
N LYS A 94 2.60 -1.68 -14.75
CA LYS A 94 3.43 -2.00 -15.92
C LYS A 94 4.04 -3.39 -15.82
N ASP A 95 4.54 -3.74 -14.66
CA ASP A 95 5.25 -4.98 -14.43
C ASP A 95 5.04 -5.42 -12.99
N PRO A 96 3.97 -6.18 -12.73
CA PRO A 96 3.65 -6.59 -11.36
C PRO A 96 4.76 -7.41 -10.70
N GLU A 97 5.45 -8.23 -11.47
CA GLU A 97 6.50 -9.08 -10.90
C GLU A 97 7.68 -8.25 -10.42
N GLU A 98 8.09 -7.30 -11.23
CA GLU A 98 9.19 -6.41 -10.85
C GLU A 98 8.79 -5.57 -9.64
N ALA A 99 7.56 -5.07 -9.65
CA ALA A 99 7.06 -4.28 -8.54
C ALA A 99 7.09 -5.08 -7.25
N PHE A 100 6.63 -6.32 -7.30
CA PHE A 100 6.65 -7.17 -6.12
C PHE A 100 8.07 -7.40 -5.63
N CYS A 101 9.01 -7.63 -6.55
CA CYS A 101 10.39 -7.84 -6.16
C CYS A 101 10.97 -6.63 -5.43
N LYS A 102 10.55 -5.44 -5.80
CA LYS A 102 11.02 -4.23 -5.13
C LYS A 102 10.33 -4.02 -3.79
N ILE A 103 9.02 -4.20 -3.75
CA ILE A 103 8.26 -3.85 -2.56
C ILE A 103 8.51 -4.83 -1.42
N LYS A 104 8.74 -6.11 -1.72
CA LYS A 104 8.93 -7.10 -0.67
C LYS A 104 10.16 -6.86 0.19
N ASN A 105 11.09 -6.06 -0.32
CA ASN A 105 12.30 -5.72 0.43
C ASN A 105 12.16 -4.45 1.25
N ASN A 106 11.00 -3.81 1.19
CA ASN A 106 10.76 -2.59 1.95
C ASN A 106 10.46 -2.97 3.40
N LYS A 107 11.14 -2.31 4.34
CA LYS A 107 11.02 -2.66 5.75
C LYS A 107 9.65 -2.33 6.33
N ASN A 108 8.86 -1.50 5.64
CA ASN A 108 7.52 -1.13 6.10
C ASN A 108 6.45 -2.01 5.51
N VAL A 109 6.83 -3.07 4.83
CA VAL A 109 5.91 -3.99 4.17
C VAL A 109 5.91 -5.33 4.89
N GLU A 110 4.71 -5.81 5.21
CA GLU A 110 4.53 -7.15 5.73
C GLU A 110 3.93 -8.03 4.66
N ILE A 111 4.45 -9.21 4.52
CA ILE A 111 4.02 -10.15 3.49
C ILE A 111 3.52 -11.42 4.16
N SER A 112 2.36 -11.91 3.72
CA SER A 112 1.81 -13.15 4.24
C SER A 112 1.12 -13.91 3.13
N PHE A 113 1.05 -15.22 3.26
CA PHE A 113 0.33 -16.06 2.32
C PHE A 113 -1.16 -16.01 2.60
N ASP A 114 -1.94 -16.01 1.53
CA ASP A 114 -3.38 -16.13 1.63
C ASP A 114 -3.74 -17.61 1.48
N TYR A 115 -3.83 -18.28 2.60
CA TYR A 115 -4.14 -19.71 2.60
C TYR A 115 -5.57 -20.01 2.16
N GLU A 116 -6.39 -18.99 2.06
CA GLU A 116 -7.78 -19.17 1.66
C GLU A 116 -8.01 -18.91 0.17
N ALA A 117 -6.98 -18.51 -0.54
CA ALA A 117 -7.07 -18.30 -1.98
C ALA A 117 -6.97 -19.65 -2.68
N LYS A 118 -8.03 -20.43 -2.63
CA LYS A 118 -7.99 -21.82 -3.02
C LYS A 118 -8.07 -22.04 -4.53
N ASP A 119 -8.50 -21.05 -5.24
CA ASP A 119 -8.67 -21.17 -6.69
C ASP A 119 -7.34 -21.14 -7.44
N TRP A 120 -6.26 -20.75 -6.79
CA TRP A 120 -4.95 -20.68 -7.44
C TRP A 120 -4.17 -21.99 -7.37
N LEU A 121 -4.56 -22.90 -6.49
CA LEU A 121 -3.91 -24.20 -6.37
C LEU A 121 -4.90 -25.24 -5.91
N PRO A 122 -4.72 -26.50 -6.34
CA PRO A 122 -5.50 -27.58 -5.75
C PRO A 122 -5.25 -27.64 -4.26
N TYR A 123 -6.29 -27.93 -3.54
CA TYR A 123 -6.25 -27.92 -2.09
C TYR A 123 -5.12 -28.79 -1.53
N THR A 124 -5.03 -30.00 -2.05
CA THR A 124 -4.01 -30.93 -1.55
C THR A 124 -2.62 -30.42 -1.81
N THR A 125 -2.42 -29.72 -2.93
CA THR A 125 -1.12 -29.16 -3.24
C THR A 125 -0.76 -28.06 -2.24
N VAL A 126 -1.72 -27.24 -1.90
CA VAL A 126 -1.50 -26.19 -0.92
C VAL A 126 -1.03 -26.79 0.39
N TYR A 127 -1.74 -27.77 0.89
CA TYR A 127 -1.38 -28.38 2.15
C TYR A 127 -0.05 -29.08 2.10
N SER A 128 0.19 -29.84 1.06
CA SER A 128 1.47 -30.55 0.99
C SER A 128 2.64 -29.59 0.89
N THR A 129 2.43 -28.44 0.28
CA THR A 129 3.50 -27.45 0.15
C THR A 129 3.70 -26.63 1.40
N LEU A 130 2.60 -26.21 2.02
CA LEU A 130 2.68 -25.24 3.10
C LEU A 130 2.77 -25.84 4.48
N TYR A 131 2.12 -26.96 4.69
CA TYR A 131 2.04 -27.53 6.03
C TYR A 131 3.04 -28.65 6.30
N LYS A 132 3.77 -29.02 5.32
CA LYS A 132 4.88 -29.93 5.54
C LYS A 132 6.17 -29.22 5.90
N ASP A 133 6.12 -27.94 5.82
CA ASP A 133 7.28 -27.12 6.17
C ASP A 133 7.57 -27.11 7.69
#